data_787e1b604d6c4c57e54816f0becc0392
#
_entry.id   787e1b604d6c4c57e54816f0becc0392
#
_cell.length_a   1.000
_cell.length_b   1.000
_cell.length_c   1.000
_cell.angle_alpha   90.00
_cell.angle_beta   90.00
_cell.angle_gamma   90.00
#
_symmetry.space_group_name_H-M   'P 1'
#
loop_
_entity.id
_entity.type
_entity.pdbx_description
1 polymer ?
#
loop_
_entity_poly.entity_id
_entity_poly.type
_entity_poly.pdbx_seq_one_letter_code
_entity_poly.pdbx_strand_id
1 'polypeptide(L)'
;MSDERCALVLEGGAMRGMYTAGVLDCFMDYDISFDAVIGVSAGALFGVNLLSKQRGRVIRYNKRFNSDKNYMGIRPLLREKNIVSTKYAYDTVPRELDPFDDEEYKKSDIPFYAVVTNIRTGKPEYVQIKSVFEQMDV
;
A
#
# COMPACT_ATOMS: atom_id res chain seq x y z
N MET A 1 21.46 -25.73 -1.13
CA MET A 1 20.69 -24.47 -1.30
C MET A 1 20.54 -23.91 0.10
N SER A 2 20.95 -22.66 0.33
CA SER A 2 20.84 -22.04 1.65
C SER A 2 19.35 -21.90 2.00
N ASP A 3 18.99 -22.35 3.18
CA ASP A 3 17.64 -22.24 3.76
C ASP A 3 17.42 -20.81 4.33
N GLU A 4 18.00 -19.81 3.64
CA GLU A 4 17.92 -18.41 4.04
C GLU A 4 16.61 -17.81 3.62
N ARG A 5 15.83 -17.36 4.60
CA ARG A 5 14.58 -16.65 4.37
C ARG A 5 14.83 -15.16 4.24
N CYS A 6 14.16 -14.51 3.28
CA CYS A 6 14.30 -13.10 3.00
C CYS A 6 12.95 -12.39 3.15
N ALA A 7 12.87 -11.43 4.06
CA ALA A 7 11.70 -10.58 4.21
C ALA A 7 11.98 -9.16 3.68
N LEU A 8 11.02 -8.60 2.95
CA LEU A 8 11.06 -7.22 2.51
C LEU A 8 10.36 -6.33 3.53
N VAL A 9 11.08 -5.36 4.08
CA VAL A 9 10.53 -4.37 5.02
C VAL A 9 10.46 -3.00 4.35
N LEU A 10 9.25 -2.45 4.27
CA LEU A 10 8.93 -1.19 3.60
C LEU A 10 8.60 -0.12 4.64
N GLU A 11 9.47 0.89 4.75
CA GLU A 11 9.27 1.98 5.71
C GLU A 11 8.09 2.90 5.34
N GLY A 12 7.59 3.61 6.35
CA GLY A 12 6.69 4.75 6.16
C GLY A 12 7.44 5.98 5.67
N GLY A 13 6.74 6.88 4.98
CA GLY A 13 7.41 8.11 4.50
C GLY A 13 6.56 8.96 3.56
N ALA A 14 5.24 8.76 3.55
CA ALA A 14 4.31 9.51 2.67
C ALA A 14 4.82 9.53 1.22
N MET A 15 4.95 10.71 0.61
CA MET A 15 5.38 10.85 -0.79
C MET A 15 6.82 10.38 -1.06
N ARG A 16 7.68 10.25 -0.04
CA ARG A 16 9.02 9.65 -0.22
C ARG A 16 8.94 8.18 -0.62
N GLY A 17 7.85 7.50 -0.27
CA GLY A 17 7.55 6.14 -0.72
C GLY A 17 7.47 5.98 -2.24
N MET A 18 7.42 7.07 -3.02
CA MET A 18 7.54 7.00 -4.48
C MET A 18 8.86 6.40 -4.94
N TYR A 19 9.94 6.59 -4.17
CA TYR A 19 11.21 5.89 -4.43
C TYR A 19 11.04 4.38 -4.22
N THR A 20 10.42 4.00 -3.10
CA THR A 20 10.08 2.60 -2.80
C THR A 20 9.25 1.99 -3.93
N ALA A 21 8.25 2.70 -4.43
CA ALA A 21 7.43 2.23 -5.55
C ALA A 21 8.27 1.92 -6.81
N GLY A 22 9.24 2.77 -7.13
CA GLY A 22 10.17 2.50 -8.24
C GLY A 22 11.03 1.27 -8.01
N VAL A 23 11.49 1.03 -6.77
CA VAL A 23 12.24 -0.19 -6.43
C VAL A 23 11.36 -1.43 -6.54
N LEU A 24 10.10 -1.36 -6.08
CA LEU A 24 9.14 -2.46 -6.22
C LEU A 24 8.86 -2.79 -7.69
N ASP A 25 8.76 -1.78 -8.55
CA ASP A 25 8.63 -1.98 -10.00
C ASP A 25 9.85 -2.74 -10.57
N CYS A 26 11.07 -2.40 -10.11
CA CYS A 26 12.27 -3.14 -10.50
C CYS A 26 12.24 -4.60 -10.00
N PHE A 27 11.77 -4.85 -8.77
CA PHE A 27 11.64 -6.20 -8.27
C PHE A 27 10.69 -7.04 -9.12
N MET A 28 9.58 -6.45 -9.59
CA MET A 28 8.69 -7.11 -10.54
C MET A 28 9.34 -7.35 -11.91
N ASP A 29 10.13 -6.40 -12.42
CA ASP A 29 10.83 -6.53 -13.72
C ASP A 29 11.89 -7.65 -13.71
N TYR A 30 12.49 -7.93 -12.56
CA TYR A 30 13.55 -8.93 -12.39
C TYR A 30 13.07 -10.21 -11.68
N ASP A 31 11.76 -10.39 -11.50
CA ASP A 31 11.15 -11.55 -10.83
C ASP A 31 11.75 -11.82 -9.43
N ILE A 32 12.10 -10.76 -8.70
CA ILE A 32 12.62 -10.88 -7.34
C ILE A 32 11.46 -11.10 -6.38
N SER A 33 11.50 -12.20 -5.63
CA SER A 33 10.48 -12.57 -4.66
C SER A 33 11.04 -12.63 -3.22
N PHE A 34 10.12 -12.65 -2.25
CA PHE A 34 10.43 -12.63 -0.83
C PHE A 34 9.56 -13.66 -0.10
N ASP A 35 10.02 -14.13 1.07
CA ASP A 35 9.24 -15.04 1.93
C ASP A 35 8.15 -14.31 2.72
N ALA A 36 8.29 -13.00 2.92
CA ALA A 36 7.29 -12.14 3.55
C ALA A 36 7.50 -10.68 3.17
N VAL A 37 6.44 -9.88 3.22
CA VAL A 37 6.51 -8.42 3.06
C VAL A 37 5.86 -7.74 4.27
N ILE A 38 6.54 -6.75 4.81
CA ILE A 38 6.07 -5.96 5.97
C ILE A 38 6.06 -4.49 5.56
N GLY A 39 4.91 -3.82 5.69
CA GLY A 39 4.77 -2.42 5.30
C GLY A 39 4.28 -1.52 6.42
N VAL A 40 4.83 -0.31 6.50
CA VAL A 40 4.42 0.74 7.43
C VAL A 40 3.91 1.94 6.64
N SER A 41 2.69 2.44 6.92
CA SER A 41 2.13 3.64 6.28
C SER A 41 2.22 3.57 4.74
N ALA A 42 2.95 4.48 4.09
CA ALA A 42 3.17 4.44 2.64
C ALA A 42 3.75 3.10 2.16
N GLY A 43 4.63 2.46 2.94
CA GLY A 43 5.15 1.13 2.65
C GLY A 43 4.07 0.06 2.62
N ALA A 44 3.05 0.16 3.48
CA ALA A 44 1.90 -0.73 3.44
C ALA A 44 1.04 -0.49 2.19
N LEU A 45 0.71 0.78 1.89
CA LEU A 45 -0.14 1.15 0.75
C LEU A 45 0.51 0.81 -0.60
N PHE A 46 1.82 0.92 -0.70
CA PHE A 46 2.54 0.70 -1.95
C PHE A 46 2.96 -0.76 -2.12
N GLY A 47 3.33 -1.42 -1.01
CA GLY A 47 3.79 -2.79 -1.00
C GLY A 47 2.77 -3.82 -1.51
N VAL A 48 1.49 -3.61 -1.29
CA VAL A 48 0.43 -4.50 -1.81
C VAL A 48 0.45 -4.62 -3.34
N ASN A 49 0.96 -3.59 -4.05
CA ASN A 49 1.07 -3.61 -5.50
C ASN A 49 2.15 -4.57 -6.02
N LEU A 50 3.15 -4.93 -5.20
CA LEU A 50 4.11 -5.97 -5.53
C LEU A 50 3.42 -7.34 -5.62
N LEU A 51 2.55 -7.66 -4.66
CA LEU A 51 1.86 -8.95 -4.60
C LEU A 51 0.74 -9.05 -5.65
N SER A 52 0.08 -7.92 -5.98
CA SER A 52 -0.89 -7.88 -7.09
C SER A 52 -0.24 -7.70 -8.46
N LYS A 53 1.10 -7.70 -8.55
CA LYS A 53 1.89 -7.55 -9.78
C LYS A 53 1.51 -6.33 -10.63
N GLN A 54 1.03 -5.27 -9.98
CA GLN A 54 0.57 -4.07 -10.67
C GLN A 54 1.69 -3.04 -10.85
N ARG A 55 2.65 -3.39 -11.72
CA ARG A 55 3.78 -2.54 -12.08
C ARG A 55 3.35 -1.13 -12.51
N GLY A 56 4.04 -0.12 -11.98
CA GLY A 56 3.80 1.29 -12.29
C GLY A 56 2.53 1.89 -11.71
N ARG A 57 1.64 1.07 -11.10
CA ARG A 57 0.36 1.54 -10.58
C ARG A 57 0.55 2.65 -9.54
N VAL A 58 1.43 2.45 -8.56
CA VAL A 58 1.67 3.42 -7.48
C VAL A 58 2.11 4.77 -8.05
N ILE A 59 3.07 4.77 -8.97
CA ILE A 59 3.58 5.99 -9.59
C ILE A 59 2.50 6.66 -10.43
N ARG A 60 1.72 5.87 -11.19
CA ARG A 60 0.66 6.36 -12.07
C ARG A 60 -0.44 7.07 -11.30
N TYR A 61 -1.03 6.44 -10.27
CA TYR A 61 -2.12 7.06 -9.54
C TYR A 61 -1.65 8.26 -8.69
N ASN A 62 -0.46 8.19 -8.10
CA ASN A 62 0.09 9.32 -7.37
C ASN A 62 0.32 10.54 -8.28
N LYS A 63 0.91 10.35 -9.47
CA LYS A 63 1.07 11.43 -10.45
C LYS A 63 -0.27 12.00 -10.91
N ARG A 64 -1.26 11.13 -11.13
CA ARG A 64 -2.59 11.54 -11.62
C ARG A 64 -3.39 12.31 -10.58
N PHE A 65 -3.37 11.87 -9.32
CA PHE A 65 -4.28 12.37 -8.29
C PHE A 65 -3.64 13.32 -7.28
N ASN A 66 -2.31 13.44 -7.23
CA ASN A 66 -1.62 14.33 -6.28
C ASN A 66 -2.06 15.80 -6.38
N SER A 67 -2.47 16.27 -7.55
CA SER A 67 -2.98 17.62 -7.78
C SER A 67 -4.50 17.73 -7.69
N ASP A 68 -5.21 16.64 -7.42
CA ASP A 68 -6.67 16.65 -7.31
C ASP A 68 -7.10 17.22 -5.96
N LYS A 69 -7.89 18.31 -6.03
CA LYS A 69 -8.42 19.00 -4.83
C LYS A 69 -9.38 18.13 -4.00
N ASN A 70 -9.91 17.05 -4.57
CA ASN A 70 -10.72 16.07 -3.85
C ASN A 70 -9.88 15.03 -3.14
N TYR A 71 -8.66 14.77 -3.64
CA TYR A 71 -7.72 13.84 -3.03
C TYR A 71 -7.01 14.44 -1.82
N MET A 72 -6.44 15.64 -1.97
CA MET A 72 -5.64 16.28 -0.93
C MET A 72 -5.91 17.80 -0.88
N GLY A 73 -5.93 18.38 0.33
CA GLY A 73 -6.01 19.82 0.55
C GLY A 73 -7.11 20.27 1.49
N ILE A 74 -7.55 21.53 1.32
CA ILE A 74 -8.52 22.18 2.21
C ILE A 74 -9.91 21.55 2.13
N ARG A 75 -10.33 21.04 0.95
CA ARG A 75 -11.65 20.42 0.77
C ARG A 75 -11.82 19.15 1.61
N PRO A 76 -10.91 18.12 1.53
CA PRO A 76 -10.94 16.98 2.43
C PRO A 76 -10.83 17.39 3.91
N LEU A 77 -9.97 18.37 4.22
CA LEU A 77 -9.81 18.86 5.59
C LEU A 77 -11.13 19.38 6.19
N LEU A 78 -11.91 20.12 5.42
CA LEU A 78 -13.21 20.66 5.86
C LEU A 78 -14.30 19.59 5.95
N ARG A 79 -14.28 18.58 5.07
CA ARG A 79 -15.33 17.54 4.99
C ARG A 79 -15.06 16.34 5.90
N GLU A 80 -13.81 15.87 5.97
CA GLU A 80 -13.42 14.63 6.62
C GLU A 80 -12.48 14.86 7.81
N LYS A 81 -12.12 16.13 8.08
CA LYS A 81 -11.10 16.52 9.09
C LYS A 81 -9.72 15.90 8.84
N ASN A 82 -9.47 15.45 7.61
CA ASN A 82 -8.22 14.88 7.14
C ASN A 82 -7.70 15.66 5.92
N ILE A 83 -6.39 15.87 5.85
CA ILE A 83 -5.75 16.56 4.70
C ILE A 83 -5.88 15.72 3.43
N VAL A 84 -5.90 14.40 3.55
CA VAL A 84 -6.15 13.43 2.47
C VAL A 84 -7.54 12.85 2.68
N SER A 85 -8.38 12.86 1.63
CA SER A 85 -9.69 12.20 1.69
C SER A 85 -9.51 10.70 1.80
N THR A 86 -9.94 10.14 2.92
CA THR A 86 -9.90 8.70 3.19
C THR A 86 -10.77 7.96 2.18
N LYS A 87 -12.00 8.44 1.97
CA LYS A 87 -12.92 7.84 1.00
C LYS A 87 -12.36 7.87 -0.42
N TYR A 88 -11.81 9.00 -0.86
CA TYR A 88 -11.27 9.11 -2.20
C TYR A 88 -10.02 8.23 -2.41
N ALA A 89 -9.08 8.23 -1.43
CA ALA A 89 -7.82 7.50 -1.51
C ALA A 89 -8.01 5.97 -1.41
N TYR A 90 -8.91 5.52 -0.52
CA TYR A 90 -9.01 4.10 -0.18
C TYR A 90 -10.24 3.41 -0.80
N ASP A 91 -11.20 4.15 -1.32
CA ASP A 91 -12.38 3.59 -1.95
C ASP A 91 -12.46 3.98 -3.44
N THR A 92 -12.63 5.27 -3.76
CA THR A 92 -12.85 5.73 -5.13
C THR A 92 -11.66 5.42 -6.06
N VAL A 93 -10.42 5.71 -5.64
CA VAL A 93 -9.24 5.45 -6.48
C VAL A 93 -9.05 3.96 -6.72
N PRO A 94 -8.96 3.09 -5.70
CA PRO A 94 -8.68 1.68 -5.93
C PRO A 94 -9.85 0.86 -6.46
N ARG A 95 -11.09 1.34 -6.38
CA ARG A 95 -12.25 0.62 -6.93
C ARG A 95 -12.66 1.10 -8.33
N GLU A 96 -12.47 2.40 -8.64
CA GLU A 96 -13.05 3.00 -9.84
C GLU A 96 -12.03 3.67 -10.76
N LEU A 97 -11.13 4.50 -10.22
CA LEU A 97 -10.29 5.39 -11.03
C LEU A 97 -8.95 4.77 -11.47
N ASP A 98 -8.39 3.92 -10.66
CA ASP A 98 -7.19 3.11 -10.94
C ASP A 98 -7.33 1.78 -10.18
N PRO A 99 -8.11 0.81 -10.70
CA PRO A 99 -8.52 -0.38 -9.98
C PRO A 99 -7.34 -1.18 -9.42
N PHE A 100 -7.49 -1.59 -8.15
CA PHE A 100 -6.57 -2.52 -7.51
C PHE A 100 -7.02 -3.95 -7.79
N ASP A 101 -6.09 -4.80 -8.19
CA ASP A 101 -6.35 -6.22 -8.46
C ASP A 101 -6.23 -7.07 -7.19
N ASP A 102 -7.30 -7.08 -6.39
CA ASP A 102 -7.37 -7.85 -5.16
C ASP A 102 -7.42 -9.37 -5.43
N GLU A 103 -7.90 -9.77 -6.61
CA GLU A 103 -7.91 -11.18 -7.00
C GLU A 103 -6.50 -11.70 -7.32
N GLU A 104 -5.67 -10.91 -8.00
CA GLU A 104 -4.26 -11.27 -8.21
C GLU A 104 -3.48 -11.21 -6.89
N TYR A 105 -3.78 -10.23 -6.03
CA TYR A 105 -3.20 -10.13 -4.71
C TYR A 105 -3.45 -11.39 -3.86
N LYS A 106 -4.69 -11.90 -3.85
CA LYS A 106 -5.09 -13.11 -3.10
C LYS A 106 -4.43 -14.39 -3.59
N LYS A 107 -3.95 -14.43 -4.83
CA LYS A 107 -3.21 -15.58 -5.38
C LYS A 107 -1.77 -15.67 -4.90
N SER A 108 -1.26 -14.59 -4.30
CA SER A 108 0.10 -14.58 -3.79
C SER A 108 0.23 -15.45 -2.54
N ASP A 109 1.21 -16.36 -2.53
CA ASP A 109 1.58 -17.16 -1.35
C ASP A 109 2.45 -16.37 -0.35
N ILE A 110 2.87 -15.16 -0.72
CA ILE A 110 3.72 -14.30 0.10
C ILE A 110 2.85 -13.59 1.15
N PRO A 111 3.03 -13.84 2.46
CA PRO A 111 2.30 -13.13 3.48
C PRO A 111 2.68 -11.65 3.53
N PHE A 112 1.68 -10.78 3.54
CA PHE A 112 1.84 -9.34 3.69
C PHE A 112 1.32 -8.88 5.06
N TYR A 113 2.14 -8.10 5.78
CA TYR A 113 1.79 -7.54 7.07
C TYR A 113 1.80 -6.01 7.04
N ALA A 114 0.69 -5.39 7.45
CA ALA A 114 0.65 -3.97 7.76
C ALA A 114 0.99 -3.73 9.23
N VAL A 115 1.85 -2.78 9.51
CA VAL A 115 2.18 -2.39 10.88
C VAL A 115 1.25 -1.26 11.31
N VAL A 116 0.53 -1.50 12.40
CA VAL A 116 -0.38 -0.54 13.03
C VAL A 116 0.03 -0.26 14.47
N THR A 117 -0.43 0.84 15.04
CA THR A 117 -0.18 1.17 16.45
C THR A 117 -1.43 0.87 17.27
N ASN A 118 -1.33 -0.01 18.24
CA ASN A 118 -2.39 -0.22 19.19
C ASN A 118 -2.57 1.03 20.06
N ILE A 119 -3.71 1.69 19.94
CA ILE A 119 -4.00 2.95 20.63
C ILE A 119 -4.11 2.84 22.15
N ARG A 120 -4.33 1.63 22.68
CA ARG A 120 -4.42 1.39 24.14
C ARG A 120 -3.06 1.16 24.77
N THR A 121 -2.15 0.49 24.03
CA THR A 121 -0.84 0.08 24.56
C THR A 121 0.31 0.93 24.04
N GLY A 122 0.10 1.67 22.94
CA GLY A 122 1.15 2.41 22.22
C GLY A 122 2.15 1.48 21.49
N LYS A 123 1.90 0.19 21.43
CA LYS A 123 2.83 -0.78 20.83
C LYS A 123 2.46 -1.07 19.37
N PRO A 124 3.46 -1.43 18.54
CA PRO A 124 3.20 -1.88 17.19
C PRO A 124 2.54 -3.26 17.18
N GLU A 125 1.62 -3.45 16.25
CA GLU A 125 1.00 -4.73 15.92
C GLU A 125 1.15 -5.00 14.43
N TYR A 126 1.32 -6.28 14.08
CA TYR A 126 1.52 -6.74 12.70
C TYR A 126 0.25 -7.45 12.26
N VAL A 127 -0.54 -6.78 11.43
CA VAL A 127 -1.81 -7.31 10.92
C VAL A 127 -1.58 -7.93 9.55
N GLN A 128 -1.81 -9.22 9.42
CA GLN A 128 -1.73 -9.88 8.12
C GLN A 128 -2.90 -9.44 7.23
N ILE A 129 -2.59 -8.92 6.05
CA ILE A 129 -3.57 -8.48 5.06
C ILE A 129 -3.84 -9.63 4.08
N LYS A 130 -5.00 -10.24 4.16
CA LYS A 130 -5.42 -11.34 3.28
C LYS A 130 -6.17 -10.85 2.05
N SER A 131 -6.88 -9.75 2.17
CA SER A 131 -7.56 -9.03 1.09
C SER A 131 -7.51 -7.54 1.42
N VAL A 132 -7.15 -6.73 0.43
CA VAL A 132 -7.03 -5.28 0.65
C VAL A 132 -8.42 -4.67 0.89
N PHE A 133 -9.43 -5.08 0.11
CA PHE A 133 -10.76 -4.51 0.24
C PHE A 133 -11.53 -4.98 1.48
N GLU A 134 -11.39 -6.25 1.87
CA GLU A 134 -12.11 -6.77 3.04
C GLU A 134 -11.60 -6.19 4.36
N GLN A 135 -10.35 -5.70 4.39
CA GLN A 135 -9.73 -5.16 5.60
C GLN A 135 -9.65 -3.63 5.63
N MET A 136 -10.07 -2.95 4.56
CA MET A 136 -10.22 -1.49 4.54
C MET A 136 -11.54 -1.02 5.16
N ASP A 137 -12.52 -1.90 5.32
CA ASP A 137 -13.84 -1.60 5.85
C ASP A 137 -13.96 -1.75 7.38
N VAL A 138 -12.81 -1.94 8.09
CA VAL A 138 -12.73 -2.14 9.55
C VAL A 138 -12.25 -0.90 10.28
#